data_40e95e66c7dd8d39df6905aee0afddbb
#
_entry.id   40e95e66c7dd8d39df6905aee0afddbb
#
_cell.length_a   1.000
_cell.length_b   1.000
_cell.length_c   1.000
_cell.angle_alpha   90.00
_cell.angle_beta   90.00
_cell.angle_gamma   90.00
#
_symmetry.space_group_name_H-M   'P 1'
#
loop_
_entity.id
_entity.type
_entity.pdbx_description
1 polymer ?
#
loop_
_entity_poly.entity_id
_entity_poly.type
_entity_poly.pdbx_seq_one_letter_code
_entity_poly.pdbx_strand_id
1 'polypeptide(L)'
;MLREIKTKLGFDLIELDHGIRMPLMPGIQKMFDTREIRFSSLHNFCLEPAEAAVVPPDCYKFSAASAEERERAVTQACEAIDLAGQLNAPFVVLHLGQVNMPLITDRLIAMAKAGEYLSRNYVKLKIKAVQERERDSPQYLQHVKDCLRRVIAYAGSKGVRLGIESRRAYEEIPTERELAKLLGEMNSPQLGYWHDFGHSQIKENLGFIDHAEWLRAVGPRTFGCHVHDCIWPAREDQLPFTGSVDFEKLVPLLPTNCLFVWEMNENRTADAIRQSVQMWKERFGE
;
A
#
# COMPACT_ATOMS: atom_id res chain seq x y z
N MET A 1 -9.74 -16.98 -11.89
CA MET A 1 -8.69 -15.98 -11.56
C MET A 1 -7.47 -16.61 -10.91
N LEU A 2 -7.44 -17.09 -9.64
CA LEU A 2 -6.22 -17.61 -8.99
C LEU A 2 -5.48 -18.70 -9.80
N ARG A 3 -6.22 -19.67 -10.37
CA ARG A 3 -5.61 -20.66 -11.26
C ARG A 3 -4.99 -20.05 -12.52
N GLU A 4 -5.57 -19.00 -13.05
CA GLU A 4 -5.03 -18.31 -14.23
C GLU A 4 -3.75 -17.56 -13.90
N ILE A 5 -3.69 -16.90 -12.72
CA ILE A 5 -2.47 -16.28 -12.22
C ILE A 5 -1.35 -17.32 -12.17
N LYS A 6 -1.62 -18.51 -11.61
CA LYS A 6 -0.64 -19.60 -11.57
C LYS A 6 -0.30 -20.15 -12.96
N THR A 7 -1.30 -20.53 -13.72
CA THR A 7 -1.06 -21.30 -14.98
C THR A 7 -0.66 -20.43 -16.15
N LYS A 8 -1.15 -19.20 -16.22
CA LYS A 8 -0.86 -18.26 -17.32
C LYS A 8 0.29 -17.31 -17.01
N LEU A 9 0.46 -16.91 -15.74
CA LEU A 9 1.47 -15.92 -15.34
C LEU A 9 2.66 -16.54 -14.60
N GLY A 10 2.51 -17.74 -14.04
CA GLY A 10 3.59 -18.45 -13.35
C GLY A 10 3.75 -18.06 -11.87
N PHE A 11 2.84 -17.28 -11.29
CA PHE A 11 2.87 -16.96 -9.87
C PHE A 11 2.12 -17.99 -9.04
N ASP A 12 2.75 -18.52 -8.01
CA ASP A 12 2.14 -19.42 -7.01
C ASP A 12 2.13 -18.83 -5.61
N LEU A 13 2.73 -17.65 -5.43
CA LEU A 13 2.70 -16.84 -4.22
C LEU A 13 1.89 -15.57 -4.50
N ILE A 14 0.80 -15.37 -3.79
CA ILE A 14 -0.25 -14.41 -4.15
C ILE A 14 -0.59 -13.54 -2.93
N GLU A 15 -0.82 -12.26 -3.15
CA GLU A 15 -1.50 -11.40 -2.19
C GLU A 15 -3.01 -11.51 -2.37
N LEU A 16 -3.77 -11.62 -1.27
CA LEU A 16 -5.22 -11.48 -1.29
C LEU A 16 -5.59 -10.02 -1.07
N ASP A 17 -6.18 -9.46 -2.09
CA ASP A 17 -6.63 -8.09 -2.10
C ASP A 17 -7.91 -7.87 -1.26
N HIS A 18 -8.22 -6.61 -1.00
CA HIS A 18 -9.36 -6.13 -0.21
C HIS A 18 -10.74 -6.44 -0.81
N GLY A 19 -10.85 -6.74 -2.12
CA GLY A 19 -12.12 -7.08 -2.79
C GLY A 19 -12.58 -8.52 -2.62
N ILE A 20 -11.95 -9.32 -1.77
CA ILE A 20 -12.30 -10.73 -1.58
C ILE A 20 -13.56 -10.86 -0.72
N ARG A 21 -14.61 -11.44 -1.33
CA ARG A 21 -15.89 -11.68 -0.67
C ARG A 21 -16.00 -13.07 -0.09
N MET A 22 -16.72 -13.22 1.02
CA MET A 22 -16.92 -14.48 1.73
C MET A 22 -17.29 -15.68 0.83
N PRO A 23 -18.16 -15.58 -0.19
CA PRO A 23 -18.47 -16.69 -1.08
C PRO A 23 -17.27 -17.24 -1.88
N LEU A 24 -16.17 -16.51 -2.00
CA LEU A 24 -14.96 -16.96 -2.69
C LEU A 24 -14.06 -17.83 -1.80
N MET A 25 -14.21 -17.71 -0.47
CA MET A 25 -13.33 -18.37 0.49
C MET A 25 -13.25 -19.90 0.38
N PRO A 26 -14.35 -20.64 0.13
CA PRO A 26 -14.24 -22.10 -0.02
C PRO A 26 -13.32 -22.50 -1.18
N GLY A 27 -13.30 -21.74 -2.28
CA GLY A 27 -12.41 -21.96 -3.40
C GLY A 27 -10.95 -21.62 -3.09
N ILE A 28 -10.72 -20.51 -2.40
CA ILE A 28 -9.39 -20.07 -1.93
C ILE A 28 -8.82 -21.10 -0.95
N GLN A 29 -9.59 -21.50 0.06
CA GLN A 29 -9.19 -22.48 1.05
C GLN A 29 -8.82 -23.83 0.41
N LYS A 30 -9.63 -24.30 -0.54
CA LYS A 30 -9.34 -25.54 -1.26
C LYS A 30 -7.99 -25.48 -1.98
N MET A 31 -7.68 -24.37 -2.66
CA MET A 31 -6.40 -24.23 -3.36
C MET A 31 -5.21 -24.12 -2.40
N PHE A 32 -5.40 -23.53 -1.24
CA PHE A 32 -4.42 -23.51 -0.15
C PHE A 32 -4.18 -24.91 0.42
N ASP A 33 -5.24 -25.64 0.78
CA ASP A 33 -5.17 -27.00 1.37
C ASP A 33 -4.50 -27.99 0.42
N THR A 34 -4.75 -27.88 -0.89
CA THR A 34 -4.13 -28.71 -1.93
C THR A 34 -2.73 -28.22 -2.31
N ARG A 35 -2.21 -27.18 -1.68
CA ARG A 35 -0.92 -26.56 -1.98
C ARG A 35 -0.76 -26.11 -3.44
N GLU A 36 -1.89 -25.81 -4.09
CA GLU A 36 -1.86 -25.24 -5.44
C GLU A 36 -1.31 -23.80 -5.42
N ILE A 37 -1.60 -23.05 -4.36
CA ILE A 37 -1.15 -21.66 -4.15
C ILE A 37 -0.66 -21.46 -2.72
N ARG A 38 0.13 -20.42 -2.52
CA ARG A 38 0.57 -19.88 -1.22
C ARG A 38 0.23 -18.41 -1.16
N PHE A 39 0.14 -17.86 0.04
CA PHE A 39 -0.14 -16.45 0.22
C PHE A 39 1.07 -15.71 0.79
N SER A 40 1.45 -14.62 0.13
CA SER A 40 2.53 -13.72 0.55
C SER A 40 2.05 -12.76 1.62
N SER A 41 0.85 -12.23 1.42
CA SER A 41 0.27 -11.15 2.19
C SER A 41 -1.25 -11.09 1.99
N LEU A 42 -1.92 -10.35 2.86
CA LEU A 42 -3.30 -9.93 2.69
C LEU A 42 -3.35 -8.41 2.76
N HIS A 43 -4.14 -7.79 1.90
CA HIS A 43 -4.41 -6.36 2.00
C HIS A 43 -5.59 -6.11 2.96
N ASN A 44 -5.54 -5.11 3.83
CA ASN A 44 -6.70 -4.77 4.68
C ASN A 44 -7.75 -3.97 3.86
N PHE A 45 -9.04 -4.27 3.93
CA PHE A 45 -9.63 -5.33 4.76
C PHE A 45 -9.95 -6.54 3.87
N CYS A 46 -9.20 -7.58 3.99
CA CYS A 46 -9.53 -8.88 3.45
C CYS A 46 -10.06 -9.72 4.66
N LEU A 47 -11.33 -10.13 4.65
CA LEU A 47 -12.34 -10.06 3.62
C LEU A 47 -13.07 -8.70 3.57
N GLU A 48 -13.76 -8.45 2.43
CA GLU A 48 -14.64 -7.28 2.29
C GLU A 48 -15.71 -7.31 3.38
N PRO A 49 -15.81 -6.26 4.23
CA PRO A 49 -16.82 -6.21 5.29
C PRO A 49 -18.23 -6.15 4.70
N ALA A 50 -19.12 -7.03 5.14
CA ALA A 50 -20.48 -7.17 4.58
C ALA A 50 -21.35 -5.91 4.73
N GLU A 51 -21.08 -5.10 5.76
CA GLU A 51 -21.84 -3.88 6.09
C GLU A 51 -21.14 -2.59 5.66
N ALA A 52 -20.05 -2.68 4.91
CA ALA A 52 -19.32 -1.49 4.48
C ALA A 52 -20.13 -0.68 3.46
N ALA A 53 -20.39 0.59 3.78
CA ALA A 53 -21.04 1.52 2.85
C ALA A 53 -20.13 1.98 1.71
N VAL A 54 -18.83 1.81 1.87
CA VAL A 54 -17.77 2.14 0.90
C VAL A 54 -16.93 0.89 0.69
N VAL A 55 -16.49 0.67 -0.54
CA VAL A 55 -15.64 -0.47 -0.88
C VAL A 55 -14.29 -0.36 -0.15
N PRO A 56 -13.75 -1.46 0.43
CA PRO A 56 -12.38 -1.47 0.93
C PRO A 56 -11.36 -0.98 -0.12
N PRO A 57 -10.16 -0.55 0.29
CA PRO A 57 -9.58 -0.65 1.64
C PRO A 57 -9.95 0.49 2.60
N ASP A 58 -10.59 1.55 2.14
CA ASP A 58 -10.80 2.79 2.91
C ASP A 58 -12.19 2.89 3.56
N CYS A 59 -12.91 1.75 3.67
CA CYS A 59 -14.26 1.70 4.24
C CYS A 59 -14.31 2.06 5.73
N TYR A 60 -13.27 1.73 6.50
CA TYR A 60 -13.07 2.12 7.89
C TYR A 60 -11.65 2.64 8.08
N LYS A 61 -11.51 3.76 8.79
CA LYS A 61 -10.23 4.44 8.94
C LYS A 61 -9.75 4.46 10.38
N PHE A 62 -8.50 4.08 10.62
CA PHE A 62 -7.87 4.26 11.93
C PHE A 62 -7.77 5.75 12.32
N SER A 63 -7.74 6.63 11.33
CA SER A 63 -7.72 8.08 11.53
C SER A 63 -9.10 8.70 11.80
N ALA A 64 -10.19 7.94 11.70
CA ALA A 64 -11.55 8.47 11.78
C ALA A 64 -11.79 9.31 13.06
N ALA A 65 -12.61 10.36 12.95
CA ALA A 65 -13.04 11.16 14.10
C ALA A 65 -13.98 10.34 15.01
N SER A 66 -14.85 9.49 14.42
CA SER A 66 -15.74 8.61 15.16
C SER A 66 -14.97 7.49 15.85
N ALA A 67 -15.16 7.34 17.15
CA ALA A 67 -14.61 6.21 17.91
C ALA A 67 -15.19 4.87 17.44
N GLU A 68 -16.45 4.84 17.04
CA GLU A 68 -17.12 3.66 16.53
C GLU A 68 -16.50 3.18 15.20
N GLU A 69 -16.21 4.12 14.28
CA GLU A 69 -15.53 3.79 13.02
C GLU A 69 -14.11 3.25 13.28
N ARG A 70 -13.37 3.86 14.20
CA ARG A 70 -12.04 3.35 14.59
C ARG A 70 -12.11 1.95 15.19
N GLU A 71 -13.14 1.66 15.98
CA GLU A 71 -13.37 0.33 16.55
C GLU A 71 -13.64 -0.72 15.46
N ARG A 72 -14.45 -0.37 14.47
CA ARG A 72 -14.69 -1.21 13.29
C ARG A 72 -13.39 -1.44 12.50
N ALA A 73 -12.58 -0.40 12.28
CA ALA A 73 -11.28 -0.52 11.61
C ALA A 73 -10.34 -1.50 12.34
N VAL A 74 -10.26 -1.42 13.67
CA VAL A 74 -9.45 -2.35 14.49
C VAL A 74 -10.00 -3.76 14.41
N THR A 75 -11.30 -3.95 14.52
CA THR A 75 -11.95 -5.27 14.44
C THR A 75 -11.67 -5.93 13.10
N GLN A 76 -11.88 -5.21 12.00
CA GLN A 76 -11.66 -5.74 10.64
C GLN A 76 -10.17 -6.03 10.38
N ALA A 77 -9.27 -5.21 10.91
CA ALA A 77 -7.84 -5.51 10.82
C ALA A 77 -7.46 -6.78 11.60
N CYS A 78 -8.07 -7.02 12.77
CA CYS A 78 -7.87 -8.26 13.53
C CYS A 78 -8.42 -9.48 12.79
N GLU A 79 -9.56 -9.36 12.09
CA GLU A 79 -10.12 -10.42 11.25
C GLU A 79 -9.20 -10.74 10.07
N ALA A 80 -8.63 -9.71 9.40
CA ALA A 80 -7.64 -9.91 8.35
C ALA A 80 -6.36 -10.59 8.86
N ILE A 81 -5.91 -10.26 10.08
CA ILE A 81 -4.77 -10.92 10.74
C ILE A 81 -5.09 -12.40 11.06
N ASP A 82 -6.31 -12.72 11.53
CA ASP A 82 -6.72 -14.09 11.75
C ASP A 82 -6.74 -14.91 10.46
N LEU A 83 -7.26 -14.33 9.38
CA LEU A 83 -7.25 -14.95 8.07
C LEU A 83 -5.82 -15.15 7.54
N ALA A 84 -4.94 -14.18 7.72
CA ALA A 84 -3.53 -14.29 7.36
C ALA A 84 -2.87 -15.46 8.10
N GLY A 85 -3.13 -15.61 9.40
CA GLY A 85 -2.67 -16.76 10.19
C GLY A 85 -3.20 -18.10 9.66
N GLN A 86 -4.49 -18.18 9.33
CA GLN A 86 -5.10 -19.39 8.76
C GLN A 86 -4.51 -19.79 7.41
N LEU A 87 -4.16 -18.81 6.58
CA LEU A 87 -3.59 -19.01 5.24
C LEU A 87 -2.06 -19.04 5.23
N ASN A 88 -1.41 -18.99 6.41
CA ASN A 88 0.05 -18.89 6.56
C ASN A 88 0.66 -17.71 5.77
N ALA A 89 -0.09 -16.63 5.60
CA ALA A 89 0.42 -15.39 5.03
C ALA A 89 1.18 -14.60 6.11
N PRO A 90 2.46 -14.30 5.93
CA PRO A 90 3.26 -13.66 6.97
C PRO A 90 2.98 -12.17 7.16
N PHE A 91 2.26 -11.53 6.24
CA PHE A 91 2.04 -10.09 6.26
C PHE A 91 0.57 -9.70 6.07
N VAL A 92 0.19 -8.58 6.70
CA VAL A 92 -1.02 -7.81 6.36
C VAL A 92 -0.59 -6.39 6.01
N VAL A 93 -0.98 -5.93 4.84
CA VAL A 93 -0.76 -4.56 4.35
C VAL A 93 -1.84 -3.65 4.91
N LEU A 94 -1.49 -2.49 5.42
CA LEU A 94 -2.39 -1.58 6.12
C LEU A 94 -2.49 -0.20 5.47
N HIS A 95 -3.73 0.22 5.18
CA HIS A 95 -4.09 1.61 5.04
C HIS A 95 -4.52 2.18 6.40
N LEU A 96 -4.15 3.42 6.70
CA LEU A 96 -4.43 4.02 8.01
C LEU A 96 -5.52 5.11 7.97
N GLY A 97 -5.92 5.52 6.76
CA GLY A 97 -6.91 6.54 6.52
C GLY A 97 -6.31 7.88 6.07
N GLN A 98 -6.97 8.98 6.38
CA GLN A 98 -6.62 10.31 5.86
C GLN A 98 -6.91 11.42 6.85
N VAL A 99 -6.34 12.60 6.60
CA VAL A 99 -6.71 13.86 7.24
C VAL A 99 -7.95 14.40 6.54
N ASN A 100 -8.94 14.89 7.29
CA ASN A 100 -10.11 15.54 6.70
C ASN A 100 -9.75 16.94 6.20
N MET A 101 -9.34 17.03 4.95
CA MET A 101 -8.94 18.23 4.25
C MET A 101 -9.37 18.17 2.78
N PRO A 102 -9.36 19.30 2.03
CA PRO A 102 -9.65 19.28 0.60
C PRO A 102 -8.73 18.33 -0.18
N LEU A 103 -9.26 17.64 -1.20
CA LEU A 103 -8.50 16.74 -2.09
C LEU A 103 -7.55 17.54 -2.99
N ILE A 104 -6.38 17.85 -2.47
CA ILE A 104 -5.38 18.71 -3.12
C ILE A 104 -4.57 17.91 -4.15
N THR A 105 -4.30 16.65 -3.86
CA THR A 105 -3.51 15.80 -4.75
C THR A 105 -4.12 15.72 -6.15
N ASP A 106 -5.42 15.45 -6.25
CA ASP A 106 -6.10 15.38 -7.56
C ASP A 106 -6.14 16.73 -8.27
N ARG A 107 -6.22 17.83 -7.52
CA ARG A 107 -6.13 19.17 -8.10
C ARG A 107 -4.73 19.47 -8.66
N LEU A 108 -3.68 19.08 -7.94
CA LEU A 108 -2.30 19.22 -8.43
C LEU A 108 -2.04 18.35 -9.67
N ILE A 109 -2.59 17.11 -9.70
CA ILE A 109 -2.55 16.24 -10.86
C ILE A 109 -3.25 16.89 -12.06
N ALA A 110 -4.44 17.46 -11.86
CA ALA A 110 -5.19 18.15 -12.91
C ALA A 110 -4.40 19.36 -13.47
N MET A 111 -3.79 20.16 -12.60
CA MET A 111 -2.94 21.28 -13.00
C MET A 111 -1.69 20.81 -13.76
N ALA A 112 -1.05 19.73 -13.30
CA ALA A 112 0.10 19.16 -14.01
C ALA A 112 -0.27 18.67 -15.44
N LYS A 113 -1.43 18.00 -15.57
CA LYS A 113 -1.99 17.57 -16.87
C LYS A 113 -2.31 18.76 -17.79
N ALA A 114 -2.71 19.89 -17.22
CA ALA A 114 -3.00 21.12 -17.97
C ALA A 114 -1.74 21.94 -18.32
N GLY A 115 -0.53 21.44 -18.00
CA GLY A 115 0.73 22.16 -18.26
C GLY A 115 1.05 23.24 -17.22
N GLU A 116 0.34 23.29 -16.11
CA GLU A 116 0.54 24.27 -15.03
C GLU A 116 1.49 23.76 -13.93
N TYR A 117 2.21 22.66 -14.16
CA TYR A 117 3.18 22.14 -13.19
C TYR A 117 4.22 23.22 -12.85
N LEU A 118 4.47 23.40 -11.57
CA LEU A 118 5.34 24.43 -10.98
C LEU A 118 4.94 25.88 -11.31
N SER A 119 3.75 26.14 -11.87
CA SER A 119 3.21 27.49 -11.98
C SER A 119 3.07 28.14 -10.59
N ARG A 120 2.98 29.48 -10.56
CA ARG A 120 2.74 30.21 -9.29
C ARG A 120 1.50 29.72 -8.55
N ASN A 121 0.42 29.36 -9.26
CA ASN A 121 -0.80 28.86 -8.67
C ASN A 121 -0.63 27.44 -8.12
N TYR A 122 0.08 26.58 -8.85
CA TYR A 122 0.46 25.23 -8.40
C TYR A 122 1.23 25.28 -7.09
N VAL A 123 2.31 26.06 -7.05
CA VAL A 123 3.17 26.18 -5.86
C VAL A 123 2.38 26.78 -4.67
N LYS A 124 1.57 27.80 -4.91
CA LYS A 124 0.73 28.40 -3.86
C LYS A 124 -0.27 27.41 -3.28
N LEU A 125 -0.94 26.63 -4.15
CA LEU A 125 -1.87 25.58 -3.74
C LEU A 125 -1.17 24.50 -2.89
N LYS A 126 -0.02 24.03 -3.33
CA LYS A 126 0.78 23.03 -2.64
C LYS A 126 1.26 23.51 -1.27
N ILE A 127 1.81 24.71 -1.17
CA ILE A 127 2.24 25.30 0.12
C ILE A 127 1.07 25.37 1.09
N LYS A 128 -0.10 25.85 0.62
CA LYS A 128 -1.31 25.92 1.44
C LYS A 128 -1.71 24.53 1.95
N ALA A 129 -1.68 23.52 1.08
CA ALA A 129 -2.02 22.15 1.46
C ALA A 129 -1.09 21.60 2.55
N VAL A 130 0.23 21.85 2.42
CA VAL A 130 1.22 21.43 3.41
C VAL A 130 0.93 22.09 4.76
N GLN A 131 0.71 23.40 4.78
CA GLN A 131 0.41 24.15 6.01
C GLN A 131 -0.87 23.69 6.69
N GLU A 132 -1.95 23.49 5.93
CA GLU A 132 -3.22 22.99 6.46
C GLU A 132 -3.06 21.59 7.06
N ARG A 133 -2.38 20.70 6.34
CA ARG A 133 -2.15 19.33 6.81
C ARG A 133 -1.28 19.27 8.07
N GLU A 134 -0.19 20.03 8.14
CA GLU A 134 0.67 20.09 9.32
C GLU A 134 -0.09 20.60 10.57
N ARG A 135 -1.02 21.54 10.38
CA ARG A 135 -1.87 22.02 11.46
C ARG A 135 -2.86 20.97 11.95
N ASP A 136 -3.47 20.23 11.02
CA ASP A 136 -4.64 19.38 11.31
C ASP A 136 -4.29 17.90 11.56
N SER A 137 -3.17 17.40 11.01
CA SER A 137 -2.80 15.98 11.10
C SER A 137 -2.54 15.44 12.52
N PRO A 138 -2.09 16.20 13.53
CA PRO A 138 -1.72 15.64 14.83
C PRO A 138 -2.83 14.85 15.52
N GLN A 139 -4.10 15.31 15.43
CA GLN A 139 -5.23 14.61 16.03
C GLN A 139 -5.51 13.25 15.34
N TYR A 140 -5.43 13.22 14.00
CA TYR A 140 -5.64 11.99 13.23
C TYR A 140 -4.52 10.98 13.47
N LEU A 141 -3.29 11.45 13.57
CA LEU A 141 -2.13 10.61 13.91
C LEU A 141 -2.25 10.03 15.33
N GLN A 142 -2.83 10.76 16.28
CA GLN A 142 -3.05 10.19 17.61
C GLN A 142 -4.07 9.05 17.55
N HIS A 143 -5.18 9.20 16.81
CA HIS A 143 -6.15 8.13 16.61
C HIS A 143 -5.49 6.89 15.97
N VAL A 144 -4.69 7.11 14.93
CA VAL A 144 -3.94 6.04 14.26
C VAL A 144 -3.01 5.32 15.24
N LYS A 145 -2.27 6.05 16.07
CA LYS A 145 -1.36 5.44 17.07
C LYS A 145 -2.11 4.55 18.07
N ASP A 146 -3.26 5.02 18.54
CA ASP A 146 -4.07 4.26 19.52
C ASP A 146 -4.62 2.97 18.91
N CYS A 147 -5.08 3.01 17.65
CA CYS A 147 -5.49 1.83 16.91
C CYS A 147 -4.32 0.87 16.65
N LEU A 148 -3.19 1.39 16.14
CA LEU A 148 -2.01 0.59 15.81
C LEU A 148 -1.46 -0.17 17.02
N ARG A 149 -1.40 0.42 18.22
CA ARG A 149 -0.94 -0.30 19.42
C ARG A 149 -1.73 -1.59 19.66
N ARG A 150 -3.03 -1.54 19.45
CA ARG A 150 -3.94 -2.69 19.63
C ARG A 150 -3.70 -3.74 18.53
N VAL A 151 -3.67 -3.29 17.28
CA VAL A 151 -3.51 -4.20 16.12
C VAL A 151 -2.12 -4.84 16.11
N ILE A 152 -1.05 -4.11 16.47
CA ILE A 152 0.32 -4.63 16.60
C ILE A 152 0.39 -5.72 17.68
N ALA A 153 -0.21 -5.49 18.85
CA ALA A 153 -0.24 -6.48 19.92
C ALA A 153 -0.97 -7.76 19.48
N TYR A 154 -2.09 -7.60 18.77
CA TYR A 154 -2.85 -8.72 18.22
C TYR A 154 -2.05 -9.49 17.16
N ALA A 155 -1.46 -8.79 16.19
CA ALA A 155 -0.63 -9.39 15.15
C ALA A 155 0.56 -10.17 15.73
N GLY A 156 1.21 -9.64 16.77
CA GLY A 156 2.28 -10.33 17.49
C GLY A 156 1.82 -11.67 18.10
N SER A 157 0.59 -11.73 18.63
CA SER A 157 0.04 -12.98 19.18
C SER A 157 -0.27 -14.05 18.12
N LYS A 158 -0.37 -13.63 16.84
CA LYS A 158 -0.67 -14.52 15.71
C LYS A 158 0.57 -14.82 14.85
N GLY A 159 1.72 -14.21 15.16
CA GLY A 159 2.95 -14.35 14.37
C GLY A 159 2.88 -13.64 13.01
N VAL A 160 1.95 -12.70 12.82
CA VAL A 160 1.77 -11.92 11.60
C VAL A 160 2.49 -10.57 11.73
N ARG A 161 3.06 -10.08 10.64
CA ARG A 161 3.67 -8.75 10.55
C ARG A 161 2.78 -7.78 9.78
N LEU A 162 2.87 -6.51 10.11
CA LEU A 162 2.04 -5.45 9.55
C LEU A 162 2.91 -4.51 8.71
N GLY A 163 2.58 -4.33 7.44
CA GLY A 163 3.23 -3.37 6.55
C GLY A 163 2.37 -2.11 6.39
N ILE A 164 2.82 -0.95 6.85
CA ILE A 164 2.14 0.32 6.55
C ILE A 164 2.50 0.72 5.13
N GLU A 165 1.50 0.84 4.28
CA GLU A 165 1.71 1.16 2.88
C GLU A 165 1.96 2.66 2.64
N SER A 166 2.84 2.99 1.68
CA SER A 166 2.97 4.35 1.14
C SER A 166 1.74 4.71 0.32
N ARG A 167 1.11 5.82 0.71
CA ARG A 167 -0.15 6.23 0.11
C ARG A 167 0.04 7.16 -1.08
N ARG A 168 -0.92 7.11 -2.00
CA ARG A 168 -0.96 7.88 -3.24
C ARG A 168 -1.15 9.38 -3.01
N ALA A 169 -2.10 9.73 -2.14
CA ALA A 169 -2.50 11.11 -1.94
C ALA A 169 -1.81 11.75 -0.72
N TYR A 170 -1.51 13.03 -0.82
CA TYR A 170 -0.89 13.78 0.27
C TYR A 170 -1.81 13.93 1.48
N GLU A 171 -3.11 13.87 1.28
CA GLU A 171 -4.15 13.89 2.32
C GLU A 171 -4.19 12.62 3.16
N GLU A 172 -3.67 11.52 2.64
CA GLU A 172 -3.67 10.21 3.32
C GLU A 172 -2.62 10.14 4.41
N ILE A 173 -2.79 9.19 5.32
CA ILE A 173 -1.90 8.92 6.45
C ILE A 173 -1.28 7.54 6.26
N PRO A 174 0.05 7.45 6.43
CA PRO A 174 0.98 8.52 6.78
C PRO A 174 1.61 9.20 5.57
N THR A 175 2.10 10.43 5.74
CA THR A 175 3.20 10.94 4.91
C THR A 175 4.50 10.23 5.28
N GLU A 176 5.53 10.37 4.47
CA GLU A 176 6.84 9.75 4.70
C GLU A 176 7.43 10.15 6.06
N ARG A 177 7.34 11.44 6.43
CA ARG A 177 7.82 11.94 7.73
C ARG A 177 7.02 11.37 8.90
N GLU A 178 5.73 11.23 8.73
CA GLU A 178 4.84 10.64 9.75
C GLU A 178 5.11 9.15 9.91
N LEU A 179 5.34 8.44 8.81
CA LEU A 179 5.69 7.02 8.84
C LEU A 179 7.00 6.78 9.60
N ALA A 180 8.04 7.56 9.32
CA ALA A 180 9.31 7.45 10.06
C ALA A 180 9.12 7.63 11.57
N LYS A 181 8.26 8.60 11.98
CA LYS A 181 7.90 8.80 13.39
C LYS A 181 7.10 7.64 13.96
N LEU A 182 6.07 7.17 13.24
CA LEU A 182 5.24 6.04 13.67
C LEU A 182 6.08 4.77 13.89
N LEU A 183 6.95 4.43 12.94
CA LEU A 183 7.86 3.29 13.07
C LEU A 183 8.81 3.44 14.24
N GLY A 184 9.35 4.65 14.49
CA GLY A 184 10.21 4.94 15.63
C GLY A 184 9.49 4.86 16.98
N GLU A 185 8.29 5.44 17.07
CA GLU A 185 7.50 5.48 18.31
C GLU A 185 6.91 4.11 18.68
N MET A 186 6.40 3.36 17.69
CA MET A 186 5.86 2.02 17.93
C MET A 186 6.96 1.00 18.24
N ASN A 187 8.14 1.16 17.66
CA ASN A 187 9.34 0.35 17.85
C ASN A 187 9.08 -1.16 18.00
N SER A 188 8.25 -1.71 17.11
CA SER A 188 7.82 -3.11 17.15
C SER A 188 8.41 -3.88 15.96
N PRO A 189 8.91 -5.10 16.15
CA PRO A 189 9.34 -5.97 15.06
C PRO A 189 8.17 -6.46 14.19
N GLN A 190 6.93 -6.37 14.69
CA GLN A 190 5.73 -6.70 13.94
C GLN A 190 5.31 -5.59 13.00
N LEU A 191 5.84 -4.35 13.12
CA LEU A 191 5.45 -3.22 12.29
C LEU A 191 6.60 -2.78 11.40
N GLY A 192 6.34 -2.68 10.10
CA GLY A 192 7.28 -2.19 9.10
C GLY A 192 6.60 -1.36 8.02
N TYR A 193 7.35 -1.10 6.98
CA TYR A 193 6.94 -0.35 5.81
C TYR A 193 6.58 -1.30 4.67
N TRP A 194 5.53 -0.94 3.93
CA TRP A 194 5.18 -1.55 2.65
C TRP A 194 5.30 -0.47 1.57
N HIS A 195 6.27 -0.65 0.68
CA HIS A 195 6.58 0.37 -0.31
C HIS A 195 5.74 0.17 -1.56
N ASP A 196 4.93 1.15 -1.92
CA ASP A 196 4.27 1.20 -3.22
C ASP A 196 5.04 2.11 -4.16
N PHE A 197 5.58 1.53 -5.23
CA PHE A 197 6.41 2.26 -6.19
C PHE A 197 5.62 3.32 -6.95
N GLY A 198 4.40 2.99 -7.39
CA GLY A 198 3.58 3.91 -8.16
C GLY A 198 3.05 5.07 -7.32
N HIS A 199 2.56 4.79 -6.11
CA HIS A 199 2.10 5.82 -5.17
C HIS A 199 3.22 6.79 -4.80
N SER A 200 4.40 6.27 -4.52
CA SER A 200 5.57 7.09 -4.20
C SER A 200 6.03 7.90 -5.41
N GLN A 201 5.97 7.33 -6.62
CA GLN A 201 6.30 8.04 -7.85
C GLN A 201 5.32 9.19 -8.13
N ILE A 202 4.03 9.03 -7.84
CA ILE A 202 3.06 10.13 -7.96
C ILE A 202 3.47 11.30 -7.04
N LYS A 203 3.84 11.02 -5.80
CA LYS A 203 4.27 12.07 -4.87
C LYS A 203 5.59 12.72 -5.30
N GLU A 204 6.53 11.96 -5.86
CA GLU A 204 7.74 12.52 -6.47
C GLU A 204 7.40 13.39 -7.67
N ASN A 205 6.56 12.92 -8.60
CA ASN A 205 6.10 13.66 -9.75
C ASN A 205 5.44 15.00 -9.37
N LEU A 206 4.70 15.03 -8.27
CA LEU A 206 4.10 16.24 -7.73
C LEU A 206 5.07 17.07 -6.85
N GLY A 207 6.30 16.59 -6.67
CA GLY A 207 7.37 17.26 -5.93
C GLY A 207 7.17 17.26 -4.40
N PHE A 208 6.47 16.30 -3.83
CA PHE A 208 6.32 16.16 -2.37
C PHE A 208 7.52 15.45 -1.73
N ILE A 209 8.15 14.53 -2.42
CA ILE A 209 9.29 13.72 -1.95
C ILE A 209 10.39 13.62 -2.98
N ASP A 210 11.58 13.24 -2.56
CA ASP A 210 12.58 12.55 -3.36
C ASP A 210 12.46 11.05 -3.05
N HIS A 211 12.10 10.26 -4.04
CA HIS A 211 11.77 8.85 -3.90
C HIS A 211 12.98 8.03 -3.39
N ALA A 212 14.17 8.29 -3.94
CA ALA A 212 15.36 7.58 -3.53
C ALA A 212 15.86 7.99 -2.14
N GLU A 213 15.78 9.27 -1.78
CA GLU A 213 16.13 9.72 -0.42
C GLU A 213 15.19 9.09 0.61
N TRP A 214 13.90 9.02 0.29
CA TRP A 214 12.93 8.36 1.15
C TRP A 214 13.27 6.88 1.37
N LEU A 215 13.52 6.12 0.31
CA LEU A 215 13.89 4.71 0.43
C LEU A 215 15.20 4.49 1.19
N ARG A 216 16.20 5.36 1.04
CA ARG A 216 17.42 5.29 1.87
C ARG A 216 17.12 5.45 3.36
N ALA A 217 16.18 6.31 3.70
CA ALA A 217 15.80 6.57 5.09
C ALA A 217 15.03 5.42 5.73
N VAL A 218 14.13 4.76 4.99
CA VAL A 218 13.18 3.78 5.53
C VAL A 218 13.46 2.34 5.10
N GLY A 219 14.30 2.14 4.09
CA GLY A 219 14.59 0.84 3.47
C GLY A 219 14.80 -0.30 4.47
N PRO A 220 15.64 -0.17 5.51
CA PRO A 220 15.85 -1.23 6.50
C PRO A 220 14.61 -1.71 7.25
N ARG A 221 13.52 -0.96 7.21
CA ARG A 221 12.23 -1.29 7.84
C ARG A 221 11.19 -1.77 6.83
N THR A 222 11.54 -1.92 5.55
CA THR A 222 10.63 -2.34 4.48
C THR A 222 10.48 -3.86 4.49
N PHE A 223 9.24 -4.33 4.55
CA PHE A 223 8.90 -5.75 4.52
C PHE A 223 8.56 -6.24 3.11
N GLY A 224 7.91 -5.40 2.33
CA GLY A 224 7.49 -5.71 0.99
C GLY A 224 7.16 -4.47 0.17
N CYS A 225 6.87 -4.70 -1.10
CA CYS A 225 6.56 -3.66 -2.07
C CYS A 225 5.39 -4.08 -2.95
N HIS A 226 4.56 -3.11 -3.35
CA HIS A 226 3.72 -3.21 -4.53
C HIS A 226 4.52 -2.71 -5.74
N VAL A 227 4.60 -3.58 -6.75
CA VAL A 227 5.41 -3.36 -7.96
C VAL A 227 4.51 -3.02 -9.11
N HIS A 228 4.40 -1.76 -9.40
CA HIS A 228 3.81 -1.20 -10.61
C HIS A 228 4.47 0.12 -10.97
N ASP A 229 4.34 0.52 -12.22
CA ASP A 229 4.89 1.77 -12.71
C ASP A 229 3.84 2.88 -12.75
N CYS A 230 4.29 4.11 -12.91
CA CYS A 230 3.45 5.29 -13.01
C CYS A 230 3.86 6.15 -14.20
N ILE A 231 2.93 6.40 -15.12
CA ILE A 231 3.16 7.38 -16.19
C ILE A 231 2.75 8.77 -15.70
N TRP A 232 3.62 9.73 -15.96
CA TRP A 232 3.44 11.15 -15.61
C TRP A 232 2.03 11.68 -15.92
N PRO A 233 1.40 12.47 -15.07
CA PRO A 233 1.84 12.79 -13.71
C PRO A 233 1.41 11.74 -12.67
N ALA A 234 0.39 10.92 -12.93
CA ALA A 234 -0.23 10.05 -11.94
C ALA A 234 -1.09 8.92 -12.57
N ARG A 235 -0.68 8.35 -13.70
CA ARG A 235 -1.34 7.15 -14.23
C ARG A 235 -0.64 5.91 -13.70
N GLU A 236 -1.12 5.41 -12.59
CA GLU A 236 -0.65 4.24 -11.87
C GLU A 236 -1.06 2.90 -12.53
N ASP A 237 -0.75 1.77 -11.91
CA ASP A 237 -1.03 0.39 -12.34
C ASP A 237 -0.45 0.07 -13.72
N GLN A 238 0.69 0.66 -14.04
CA GLN A 238 1.39 0.35 -15.26
C GLN A 238 2.37 -0.79 -15.05
N LEU A 239 2.66 -1.54 -16.13
CA LEU A 239 3.71 -2.55 -16.10
C LEU A 239 5.06 -1.91 -15.78
N PRO A 240 5.89 -2.53 -14.93
CA PRO A 240 7.26 -2.05 -14.71
C PRO A 240 8.02 -1.78 -16.01
N PHE A 241 8.83 -0.72 -16.01
CA PHE A 241 9.60 -0.20 -17.14
C PHE A 241 8.78 0.45 -18.27
N THR A 242 7.54 0.84 -18.00
CA THR A 242 6.70 1.54 -19.00
C THR A 242 6.36 2.98 -18.61
N GLY A 243 6.80 3.44 -17.45
CA GLY A 243 6.51 4.75 -16.89
C GLY A 243 7.74 5.51 -16.41
N SER A 244 7.61 6.16 -15.27
CA SER A 244 8.59 7.10 -14.72
C SER A 244 9.37 6.54 -13.53
N VAL A 245 9.02 5.36 -13.03
CA VAL A 245 9.71 4.74 -11.88
C VAL A 245 11.10 4.26 -12.31
N ASP A 246 12.12 4.78 -11.66
CA ASP A 246 13.51 4.34 -11.87
C ASP A 246 13.82 3.13 -10.97
N PHE A 247 13.32 1.96 -11.36
CA PHE A 247 13.51 0.72 -10.61
C PHE A 247 14.99 0.37 -10.44
N GLU A 248 15.85 0.67 -11.41
CA GLU A 248 17.29 0.38 -11.34
C GLU A 248 17.98 1.17 -10.22
N LYS A 249 17.52 2.40 -9.97
CA LYS A 249 17.98 3.24 -8.86
C LYS A 249 17.36 2.84 -7.52
N LEU A 250 16.10 2.42 -7.51
CA LEU A 250 15.31 2.27 -6.29
C LEU A 250 15.38 0.87 -5.67
N VAL A 251 15.32 -0.18 -6.49
CA VAL A 251 15.33 -1.57 -5.99
C VAL A 251 16.57 -1.90 -5.15
N PRO A 252 17.80 -1.46 -5.51
CA PRO A 252 18.99 -1.69 -4.69
C PRO A 252 18.96 -1.03 -3.31
N LEU A 253 18.02 -0.12 -3.04
CA LEU A 253 17.87 0.54 -1.74
C LEU A 253 16.99 -0.27 -0.76
N LEU A 254 16.38 -1.34 -1.23
CA LEU A 254 15.51 -2.21 -0.45
C LEU A 254 16.31 -3.35 0.18
N PRO A 255 15.82 -3.93 1.30
CA PRO A 255 16.42 -5.14 1.87
C PRO A 255 16.40 -6.31 0.89
N THR A 256 17.42 -7.14 0.93
CA THR A 256 17.51 -8.33 0.05
C THR A 256 16.39 -9.37 0.28
N ASN A 257 15.73 -9.33 1.43
CA ASN A 257 14.58 -10.16 1.77
C ASN A 257 13.24 -9.43 1.62
N CYS A 258 13.22 -8.30 0.92
CA CYS A 258 11.99 -7.58 0.61
C CYS A 258 11.09 -8.44 -0.31
N LEU A 259 9.81 -8.50 0.03
CA LEU A 259 8.82 -9.18 -0.81
C LEU A 259 8.37 -8.23 -1.94
N PHE A 260 8.33 -8.74 -3.17
CA PHE A 260 7.82 -8.00 -4.32
C PHE A 260 6.47 -8.57 -4.76
N VAL A 261 5.40 -7.78 -4.60
CA VAL A 261 4.04 -8.12 -5.02
C VAL A 261 3.70 -7.29 -6.26
N TRP A 262 3.38 -7.98 -7.35
CA TRP A 262 3.00 -7.35 -8.60
C TRP A 262 1.54 -6.92 -8.55
N GLU A 263 1.30 -5.61 -8.54
CA GLU A 263 -0.02 -5.02 -8.55
C GLU A 263 -0.27 -4.34 -9.89
N MET A 264 -1.32 -4.76 -10.60
CA MET A 264 -1.55 -4.33 -11.96
C MET A 264 -3.04 -4.27 -12.28
N ASN A 265 -3.39 -3.33 -13.13
CA ASN A 265 -4.74 -3.24 -13.67
C ASN A 265 -5.13 -4.52 -14.42
N GLU A 266 -6.36 -5.01 -14.21
CA GLU A 266 -6.92 -6.23 -14.80
C GLU A 266 -6.97 -6.22 -16.34
N ASN A 267 -6.83 -5.06 -16.98
CA ASN A 267 -6.84 -4.93 -18.46
C ASN A 267 -5.49 -5.28 -19.12
N ARG A 268 -4.51 -5.83 -18.40
CA ARG A 268 -3.23 -6.23 -18.97
C ARG A 268 -3.29 -7.63 -19.54
N THR A 269 -2.65 -7.85 -20.70
CA THR A 269 -2.55 -9.19 -21.28
C THR A 269 -1.53 -10.04 -20.53
N ALA A 270 -1.77 -11.34 -20.45
CA ALA A 270 -0.84 -12.26 -19.81
C ALA A 270 0.56 -12.23 -20.45
N ASP A 271 0.65 -12.01 -21.78
CA ASP A 271 1.94 -11.91 -22.48
C ASP A 271 2.72 -10.67 -22.05
N ALA A 272 2.05 -9.51 -21.95
CA ALA A 272 2.69 -8.28 -21.51
C ALA A 272 3.19 -8.38 -20.06
N ILE A 273 2.42 -9.04 -19.18
CA ILE A 273 2.83 -9.31 -17.80
C ILE A 273 4.06 -10.21 -17.78
N ARG A 274 4.04 -11.34 -18.49
CA ARG A 274 5.18 -12.26 -18.56
C ARG A 274 6.46 -11.59 -19.10
N GLN A 275 6.31 -10.75 -20.11
CA GLN A 275 7.44 -10.00 -20.66
C GLN A 275 8.03 -9.03 -19.62
N SER A 276 7.19 -8.31 -18.90
CA SER A 276 7.65 -7.40 -17.84
C SER A 276 8.31 -8.15 -16.68
N VAL A 277 7.76 -9.31 -16.27
CA VAL A 277 8.39 -10.20 -15.27
C VAL A 277 9.75 -10.70 -15.75
N GLN A 278 9.88 -11.09 -17.02
CA GLN A 278 11.15 -11.52 -17.58
C GLN A 278 12.19 -10.38 -17.53
N MET A 279 11.79 -9.18 -17.94
CA MET A 279 12.65 -7.99 -17.86
C MET A 279 13.10 -7.67 -16.43
N TRP A 280 12.22 -7.89 -15.44
CA TRP A 280 12.53 -7.73 -14.02
C TRP A 280 13.59 -8.73 -13.57
N LYS A 281 13.39 -10.01 -13.88
CA LYS A 281 14.33 -11.07 -13.53
C LYS A 281 15.72 -10.89 -14.14
N GLU A 282 15.78 -10.39 -15.36
CA GLU A 282 17.05 -10.08 -16.04
C GLU A 282 17.84 -8.95 -15.36
N ARG A 283 17.14 -8.01 -14.69
CA ARG A 283 17.77 -6.86 -14.02
C ARG A 283 18.07 -7.10 -12.54
N PHE A 284 17.15 -7.77 -11.84
CA PHE A 284 17.20 -7.86 -10.37
C PHE A 284 17.34 -9.28 -9.83
N GLY A 285 17.28 -10.28 -10.71
CA GLY A 285 17.24 -11.68 -10.31
C GLY A 285 15.84 -12.18 -9.97
N GLU A 286 15.77 -13.38 -9.38
CA GLU A 286 14.48 -14.01 -9.05
C GLU A 286 13.68 -13.27 -7.97
#